data_780ff1bcdc8edb1fdfa6812932fb9a15
#
_entry.id   780ff1bcdc8edb1fdfa6812932fb9a15
#
_cell.length_a   1.000
_cell.length_b   1.000
_cell.length_c   1.000
_cell.angle_alpha   90.00
_cell.angle_beta   90.00
_cell.angle_gamma   90.00
#
_symmetry.space_group_name_H-M   'P 1'
#
loop_
_entity.id
_entity.type
_entity.pdbx_description
1 polymer ?
#
loop_
_entity_poly.entity_id
_entity_poly.type
_entity_poly.pdbx_seq_one_letter_code
_entity_poly.pdbx_strand_id
1 'polypeptide(L)'
;MPVERFSLKIVLLLVVIPLACASSIHPPPKENTYSERRSEMVKQQLAARDIDNSAVLQAMGEVPRHQFVPAAIQPYAYTDSPLPIGLEQTISQPYIVALMTQLVEPKSEEKALEVGTGSGYQAAVLSKLVQ
;
A
#
# COMPACT_ATOMS: atom_id res chain seq x y z
N MET A 1 32.94 71.37 4.11
CA MET A 1 32.05 70.35 4.70
C MET A 1 32.54 69.02 4.16
N PRO A 2 33.12 68.11 4.98
CA PRO A 2 33.56 66.82 4.48
C PRO A 2 32.35 65.85 4.43
N VAL A 3 32.24 65.18 3.29
CA VAL A 3 31.24 64.14 3.05
C VAL A 3 31.80 62.84 3.62
N GLU A 4 31.18 62.36 4.71
CA GLU A 4 31.53 61.02 5.28
C GLU A 4 31.06 59.92 4.33
N ARG A 5 32.02 59.09 3.91
CA ARG A 5 31.75 57.86 3.13
C ARG A 5 31.32 56.73 4.11
N PHE A 6 30.04 56.39 4.14
CA PHE A 6 29.56 55.18 4.78
C PHE A 6 30.03 53.96 3.98
N SER A 7 30.96 53.18 4.60
CA SER A 7 31.39 51.91 4.03
C SER A 7 30.43 50.81 4.50
N LEU A 8 29.49 50.39 3.61
CA LEU A 8 28.61 49.30 3.86
C LEU A 8 29.35 47.97 3.68
N LYS A 9 29.76 47.31 4.81
CA LYS A 9 30.33 45.97 4.78
C LYS A 9 29.19 44.96 4.75
N ILE A 10 28.88 44.42 3.55
CA ILE A 10 27.94 43.29 3.39
C ILE A 10 28.71 42.02 3.82
N VAL A 11 28.34 41.44 4.96
CA VAL A 11 28.77 40.11 5.37
C VAL A 11 27.78 39.11 4.78
N LEU A 12 28.16 38.47 3.67
CA LEU A 12 27.40 37.39 3.08
C LEU A 12 27.64 36.11 3.89
N LEU A 13 26.72 35.79 4.81
CA LEU A 13 26.76 34.53 5.55
C LEU A 13 26.19 33.41 4.66
N LEU A 14 27.10 32.68 3.99
CA LEU A 14 26.75 31.44 3.28
C LEU A 14 26.44 30.35 4.28
N VAL A 15 25.16 30.16 4.60
CA VAL A 15 24.70 29.00 5.34
C VAL A 15 24.67 27.81 4.38
N VAL A 16 25.74 27.01 4.40
CA VAL A 16 25.74 25.70 3.75
C VAL A 16 24.93 24.75 4.61
N ILE A 17 23.66 24.52 4.25
CA ILE A 17 22.84 23.48 4.84
C ILE A 17 23.28 22.16 4.19
N PRO A 18 23.87 21.21 4.93
CA PRO A 18 24.12 19.88 4.38
C PRO A 18 22.77 19.22 4.14
N LEU A 19 22.41 19.06 2.87
CA LEU A 19 21.27 18.26 2.44
C LEU A 19 21.63 16.77 2.65
N ALA A 20 21.69 16.34 3.90
CA ALA A 20 21.77 14.94 4.25
C ALA A 20 20.40 14.33 4.04
N CYS A 21 20.05 14.08 2.77
CA CYS A 21 18.97 13.16 2.41
C CYS A 21 19.49 11.74 2.68
N ALA A 22 19.60 11.38 3.96
CA ALA A 22 19.74 10.01 4.38
C ALA A 22 18.38 9.34 4.11
N SER A 23 18.20 8.84 2.91
CA SER A 23 17.17 7.84 2.63
C SER A 23 17.48 6.65 3.54
N SER A 24 16.78 6.58 4.65
CA SER A 24 16.83 5.42 5.55
C SER A 24 16.23 4.25 4.76
N ILE A 25 17.09 3.54 4.01
CA ILE A 25 16.73 2.26 3.40
C ILE A 25 16.54 1.30 4.57
N HIS A 26 15.35 1.29 5.15
CA HIS A 26 14.98 0.24 6.07
C HIS A 26 14.84 -1.05 5.25
N PRO A 27 15.47 -2.15 5.69
CA PRO A 27 15.25 -3.43 5.04
C PRO A 27 13.74 -3.75 5.08
N PRO A 28 13.22 -4.44 4.04
CA PRO A 28 11.82 -4.83 4.03
C PRO A 28 11.49 -5.64 5.30
N PRO A 29 10.29 -5.51 5.86
CA PRO A 29 9.86 -6.31 6.99
C PRO A 29 10.04 -7.80 6.69
N LYS A 30 10.38 -8.59 7.71
CA LYS A 30 10.46 -10.05 7.59
C LYS A 30 9.06 -10.60 7.27
N GLU A 31 8.98 -11.77 6.63
CA GLU A 31 7.71 -12.43 6.25
C GLU A 31 6.76 -12.61 7.45
N ASN A 32 7.26 -12.94 8.63
CA ASN A 32 6.46 -13.02 9.85
C ASN A 32 5.74 -11.69 10.15
N THR A 33 6.43 -10.57 9.94
CA THR A 33 5.83 -9.23 10.13
C THR A 33 4.73 -8.95 9.09
N TYR A 34 4.88 -9.43 7.87
CA TYR A 34 3.83 -9.30 6.85
C TYR A 34 2.62 -10.17 7.15
N SER A 35 2.83 -11.38 7.68
CA SER A 35 1.74 -12.26 8.12
C SER A 35 0.92 -11.63 9.25
N GLU A 36 1.59 -11.06 10.25
CA GLU A 36 0.95 -10.32 11.35
C GLU A 36 0.12 -9.14 10.84
N ARG A 37 0.71 -8.31 9.97
CA ARG A 37 0.03 -7.15 9.37
C ARG A 37 -1.17 -7.56 8.52
N ARG A 38 -1.07 -8.68 7.80
CA ARG A 38 -2.18 -9.25 7.03
C ARG A 38 -3.32 -9.69 7.95
N SER A 39 -3.01 -10.39 9.02
CA SER A 39 -4.01 -10.79 10.02
C SER A 39 -4.69 -9.58 10.66
N GLU A 40 -3.92 -8.55 10.99
CA GLU A 40 -4.46 -7.30 11.54
C GLU A 40 -5.34 -6.56 10.55
N MET A 41 -4.94 -6.48 9.26
CA MET A 41 -5.76 -5.94 8.18
C MET A 41 -7.12 -6.65 8.11
N VAL A 42 -7.14 -7.99 8.10
CA VAL A 42 -8.40 -8.76 8.04
C VAL A 42 -9.26 -8.45 9.25
N LYS A 43 -8.69 -8.45 10.45
CA LYS A 43 -9.42 -8.23 11.69
C LYS A 43 -9.97 -6.82 11.84
N GLN A 44 -9.14 -5.81 11.60
CA GLN A 44 -9.46 -4.41 11.94
C GLN A 44 -10.07 -3.63 10.79
N GLN A 45 -9.71 -3.98 9.55
CA GLN A 45 -10.13 -3.21 8.38
C GLN A 45 -11.28 -3.88 7.62
N LEU A 46 -11.47 -5.20 7.76
CA LEU A 46 -12.48 -5.96 7.04
C LEU A 46 -13.57 -6.48 8.00
N ALA A 47 -13.24 -7.41 8.88
CA ALA A 47 -14.22 -8.05 9.78
C ALA A 47 -14.82 -7.08 10.82
N ALA A 48 -14.09 -6.05 11.23
CA ALA A 48 -14.61 -5.00 12.12
C ALA A 48 -15.57 -4.02 11.42
N ARG A 49 -15.78 -4.18 10.11
CA ARG A 49 -16.73 -3.40 9.31
C ARG A 49 -17.88 -4.31 8.85
N ASP A 50 -18.18 -4.32 7.57
CA ASP A 50 -19.32 -5.04 6.97
C ASP A 50 -18.89 -6.20 6.05
N ILE A 51 -17.65 -6.69 6.19
CA ILE A 51 -17.21 -7.91 5.53
C ILE A 51 -17.46 -9.08 6.49
N ASP A 52 -18.51 -9.84 6.24
CA ASP A 52 -18.97 -10.94 7.07
C ASP A 52 -18.85 -12.33 6.41
N ASN A 53 -18.57 -12.38 5.10
CA ASN A 53 -18.32 -13.64 4.40
C ASN A 53 -16.99 -14.25 4.84
N SER A 54 -17.08 -15.36 5.60
CA SER A 54 -15.91 -16.04 6.18
C SER A 54 -14.91 -16.54 5.13
N ALA A 55 -15.38 -17.00 3.96
CA ALA A 55 -14.50 -17.46 2.88
C ALA A 55 -13.71 -16.29 2.28
N VAL A 56 -14.35 -15.13 2.12
CA VAL A 56 -13.68 -13.90 1.67
C VAL A 56 -12.63 -13.45 2.70
N LEU A 57 -12.97 -13.42 3.99
CA LEU A 57 -12.02 -13.07 5.06
C LEU A 57 -10.83 -14.03 5.08
N GLN A 58 -11.08 -15.33 4.91
CA GLN A 58 -10.02 -16.33 4.81
C GLN A 58 -9.12 -16.09 3.60
N ALA A 59 -9.69 -15.91 2.40
CA ALA A 59 -8.94 -15.66 1.18
C ALA A 59 -8.06 -14.40 1.31
N MET A 60 -8.59 -13.31 1.87
CA MET A 60 -7.85 -12.08 2.17
C MET A 60 -6.73 -12.30 3.19
N GLY A 61 -6.91 -13.23 4.11
CA GLY A 61 -5.90 -13.64 5.10
C GLY A 61 -4.81 -14.55 4.54
N GLU A 62 -5.07 -15.27 3.46
CA GLU A 62 -4.11 -16.17 2.83
C GLU A 62 -3.24 -15.49 1.76
N VAL A 63 -3.84 -14.63 0.93
CA VAL A 63 -3.14 -14.00 -0.20
C VAL A 63 -2.17 -12.92 0.27
N PRO A 64 -0.85 -13.07 -0.02
CA PRO A 64 0.18 -12.15 0.47
C PRO A 64 0.22 -10.85 -0.35
N ARG A 65 -0.67 -9.90 -0.02
CA ARG A 65 -0.87 -8.64 -0.76
C ARG A 65 0.42 -7.88 -1.04
N HIS A 66 1.41 -7.92 -0.13
CA HIS A 66 2.71 -7.26 -0.31
C HIS A 66 3.49 -7.75 -1.54
N GLN A 67 3.21 -8.96 -2.05
CA GLN A 67 3.82 -9.49 -3.27
C GLN A 67 3.22 -8.90 -4.56
N PHE A 68 2.10 -8.18 -4.45
CA PHE A 68 1.39 -7.56 -5.57
C PHE A 68 1.66 -6.07 -5.71
N VAL A 69 2.63 -5.54 -4.97
CA VAL A 69 3.07 -4.15 -5.03
C VAL A 69 4.57 -4.06 -5.24
N PRO A 70 5.08 -2.97 -5.83
CA PRO A 70 6.53 -2.73 -5.97
C PRO A 70 7.26 -2.81 -4.62
N ALA A 71 8.49 -3.32 -4.64
CA ALA A 71 9.30 -3.56 -3.43
C ALA A 71 9.41 -2.32 -2.51
N ALA A 72 9.55 -1.13 -3.09
CA ALA A 72 9.69 0.12 -2.34
C ALA A 72 8.45 0.45 -1.46
N ILE A 73 7.28 -0.06 -1.82
CA ILE A 73 6.03 0.23 -1.11
C ILE A 73 5.42 -0.98 -0.39
N GLN A 74 6.08 -2.14 -0.42
CA GLN A 74 5.65 -3.33 0.34
C GLN A 74 5.39 -3.06 1.83
N PRO A 75 6.17 -2.20 2.53
CA PRO A 75 5.86 -1.85 3.92
C PRO A 75 4.47 -1.25 4.15
N TYR A 76 3.86 -0.71 3.12
CA TYR A 76 2.52 -0.09 3.16
C TYR A 76 1.41 -1.00 2.62
N ALA A 77 1.74 -2.23 2.16
CA ALA A 77 0.80 -3.10 1.47
C ALA A 77 -0.48 -3.43 2.24
N TYR A 78 -0.44 -3.36 3.56
CA TYR A 78 -1.57 -3.67 4.43
C TYR A 78 -2.24 -2.44 5.06
N THR A 79 -1.95 -1.23 4.54
CA THR A 79 -2.72 -0.02 4.88
C THR A 79 -4.07 -0.04 4.19
N ASP A 80 -5.09 0.55 4.82
CA ASP A 80 -6.45 0.64 4.25
C ASP A 80 -6.56 1.75 3.19
N SER A 81 -5.73 1.65 2.15
CA SER A 81 -5.66 2.63 1.05
C SER A 81 -5.26 1.96 -0.26
N PRO A 82 -5.62 2.55 -1.43
CA PRO A 82 -5.05 2.16 -2.71
C PRO A 82 -3.56 2.52 -2.75
N LEU A 83 -2.76 1.75 -3.47
CA LEU A 83 -1.33 1.98 -3.63
C LEU A 83 -0.92 1.95 -5.11
N PRO A 84 0.04 2.78 -5.55
CA PRO A 84 0.49 2.80 -6.93
C PRO A 84 1.24 1.52 -7.30
N ILE A 85 0.96 0.97 -8.48
CA ILE A 85 1.64 -0.23 -9.01
C ILE A 85 2.40 0.06 -10.30
N GLY A 86 2.49 1.33 -10.70
CA GLY A 86 3.11 1.77 -11.95
C GLY A 86 2.09 2.05 -13.05
N LEU A 87 2.54 2.65 -14.16
CA LEU A 87 1.71 2.96 -15.33
C LEU A 87 0.40 3.68 -14.98
N GLU A 88 0.44 4.60 -14.02
CA GLU A 88 -0.72 5.34 -13.50
C GLU A 88 -1.83 4.46 -12.93
N GLN A 89 -1.52 3.19 -12.61
CA GLN A 89 -2.45 2.24 -12.02
C GLN A 89 -2.21 2.07 -10.53
N THR A 90 -3.25 1.59 -9.84
CA THR A 90 -3.20 1.28 -8.42
C THR A 90 -3.74 -0.11 -8.13
N ILE A 91 -3.21 -0.75 -7.09
CA ILE A 91 -3.90 -1.85 -6.42
C ILE A 91 -5.00 -1.25 -5.54
N SER A 92 -6.21 -1.75 -5.64
CA SER A 92 -7.35 -1.24 -4.86
C SER A 92 -7.12 -1.40 -3.35
N GLN A 93 -7.71 -0.52 -2.55
CA GLN A 93 -7.77 -0.62 -1.10
C GLN A 93 -8.24 -2.03 -0.65
N PRO A 94 -7.64 -2.63 0.39
CA PRO A 94 -8.02 -3.96 0.86
C PRO A 94 -9.52 -4.13 1.09
N TYR A 95 -10.15 -3.17 1.75
CA TYR A 95 -11.59 -3.18 1.99
C TYR A 95 -12.41 -3.23 0.69
N ILE A 96 -12.04 -2.46 -0.33
CA ILE A 96 -12.74 -2.45 -1.62
C ILE A 96 -12.61 -3.81 -2.31
N VAL A 97 -11.43 -4.44 -2.27
CA VAL A 97 -11.24 -5.80 -2.81
C VAL A 97 -12.16 -6.80 -2.11
N ALA A 98 -12.20 -6.78 -0.78
CA ALA A 98 -13.04 -7.67 0.01
C ALA A 98 -14.53 -7.42 -0.25
N LEU A 99 -14.97 -6.16 -0.27
CA LEU A 99 -16.36 -5.78 -0.52
C LEU A 99 -16.82 -6.22 -1.91
N MET A 100 -16.05 -5.93 -2.95
CA MET A 100 -16.37 -6.35 -4.33
C MET A 100 -16.46 -7.88 -4.42
N THR A 101 -15.53 -8.59 -3.78
CA THR A 101 -15.53 -10.06 -3.75
C THR A 101 -16.76 -10.61 -3.01
N GLN A 102 -17.13 -10.02 -1.88
CA GLN A 102 -18.32 -10.43 -1.12
C GLN A 102 -19.61 -10.19 -1.90
N LEU A 103 -19.74 -9.04 -2.58
CA LEU A 103 -20.92 -8.68 -3.36
C LEU A 103 -21.14 -9.56 -4.61
N VAL A 104 -20.08 -10.17 -5.13
CA VAL A 104 -20.19 -11.15 -6.24
C VAL A 104 -20.75 -12.48 -5.75
N GLU A 105 -20.73 -12.76 -4.45
CA GLU A 105 -21.19 -14.02 -3.84
C GLU A 105 -20.58 -15.26 -4.51
N PRO A 106 -19.23 -15.35 -4.62
CA PRO A 106 -18.57 -16.42 -5.37
C PRO A 106 -18.86 -17.79 -4.79
N LYS A 107 -19.11 -18.78 -5.66
CA LYS A 107 -19.31 -20.18 -5.28
C LYS A 107 -18.19 -21.04 -5.83
N SER A 108 -17.81 -22.05 -5.08
CA SER A 108 -16.63 -22.87 -5.39
C SER A 108 -16.69 -23.62 -6.73
N GLU A 109 -17.90 -23.88 -7.24
CA GLU A 109 -18.15 -24.54 -8.52
C GLU A 109 -18.22 -23.59 -9.71
N GLU A 110 -18.15 -22.28 -9.47
CA GLU A 110 -18.24 -21.26 -10.52
C GLU A 110 -16.85 -20.91 -11.07
N LYS A 111 -16.86 -20.31 -12.26
CA LYS A 111 -15.69 -19.70 -12.89
C LYS A 111 -15.85 -18.20 -12.89
N ALA A 112 -14.79 -17.48 -12.55
CA ALA A 112 -14.75 -16.03 -12.59
C ALA A 112 -13.88 -15.53 -13.74
N LEU A 113 -14.30 -14.43 -14.35
CA LEU A 113 -13.50 -13.65 -15.29
C LEU A 113 -13.29 -12.26 -14.71
N GLU A 114 -12.03 -11.88 -14.51
CA GLU A 114 -11.66 -10.53 -14.13
C GLU A 114 -11.21 -9.74 -15.37
N VAL A 115 -11.76 -8.55 -15.53
CA VAL A 115 -11.35 -7.60 -16.58
C VAL A 115 -10.67 -6.41 -15.90
N GLY A 116 -9.45 -6.05 -16.35
CA GLY A 116 -8.68 -4.98 -15.74
C GLY A 116 -7.88 -5.44 -14.50
N THR A 117 -7.29 -6.61 -14.57
CA THR A 117 -6.60 -7.32 -13.49
C THR A 117 -5.54 -6.47 -12.74
N GLY A 118 -4.93 -5.48 -13.38
CA GLY A 118 -3.94 -4.61 -12.75
C GLY A 118 -2.78 -5.37 -12.13
N SER A 119 -2.71 -5.37 -10.79
CA SER A 119 -1.67 -6.10 -10.04
C SER A 119 -1.89 -7.63 -10.00
N GLY A 120 -3.08 -8.11 -10.31
CA GLY A 120 -3.49 -9.50 -10.13
C GLY A 120 -3.95 -9.86 -8.71
N TYR A 121 -3.99 -8.92 -7.78
CA TYR A 121 -4.36 -9.21 -6.39
C TYR A 121 -5.82 -9.67 -6.25
N GLN A 122 -6.76 -9.01 -6.94
CA GLN A 122 -8.17 -9.40 -6.96
C GLN A 122 -8.34 -10.82 -7.54
N ALA A 123 -7.66 -11.12 -8.66
CA ALA A 123 -7.65 -12.46 -9.27
C ALA A 123 -7.11 -13.51 -8.29
N ALA A 124 -6.01 -13.20 -7.57
CA ALA A 124 -5.45 -14.11 -6.57
C ALA A 124 -6.40 -14.37 -5.39
N VAL A 125 -7.18 -13.37 -4.96
CA VAL A 125 -8.23 -13.55 -3.94
C VAL A 125 -9.36 -14.41 -4.49
N LEU A 126 -9.87 -14.11 -5.70
CA LEU A 126 -10.94 -14.87 -6.35
C LEU A 126 -10.54 -16.33 -6.58
N SER A 127 -9.28 -16.62 -6.94
CA SER A 127 -8.81 -17.99 -7.17
C SER A 127 -8.86 -18.90 -5.92
N LYS A 128 -9.07 -18.33 -4.73
CA LYS A 128 -9.31 -19.08 -3.51
C LYS A 128 -10.77 -19.47 -3.29
N LEU A 129 -11.67 -18.87 -4.07
CA LEU A 129 -13.10 -18.94 -3.85
C LEU A 129 -13.87 -19.63 -5.00
N VAL A 130 -13.26 -19.70 -6.19
CA VAL A 130 -13.85 -20.28 -7.41
C VAL A 130 -12.86 -21.24 -8.10
N GLN A 131 -13.33 -21.96 -9.15
CA GLN A 131 -12.50 -22.86 -9.95
C GLN A 131 -11.65 -22.13 -10.98
#